data_d3f0d9c44818f211059d3e6016095220
#
_entry.id   d3f0d9c44818f211059d3e6016095220
#
_cell.length_a   1.000
_cell.length_b   1.000
_cell.length_c   1.000
_cell.angle_alpha   90.00
_cell.angle_beta   90.00
_cell.angle_gamma   90.00
#
_symmetry.space_group_name_H-M   'P 1'
#
loop_
_entity.id
_entity.type
_entity.pdbx_description
1 polymer ?
#
loop_
_entity_poly.entity_id
_entity_poly.type
_entity_poly.pdbx_seq_one_letter_code
_entity_poly.pdbx_strand_id
1 'polypeptide(L)'
;MTNSFKLTATVSMLMACGLAQAATITLDGSNLTLDQAWEIARGDADVAIAPAALKHVEKSYQLVLEAAASGKPVYGLTVGVGLNKDKKLFTADGKLTPEVLQASREFNYNALRAHSAGIGEAMPETLARLAMVVRLNTLLTGRSGAQPRVAEIYRDFLNKHVTPVIPSEGTIGEADILLASHVGSVMIGEWRANYKGKLVSGKEALKAAGIQPLVPSGKDALAILSNNAVAVAYAIEAARNAQKVVQLTPTVYGLSLEGLNGNIAPILPQTIAARPFPNLKEAAAEMRDALKGSSLFDEDKSRALQDPLTFRVTVFGLAEAERAVKDLNDVLTVQINSSDDNPATLLDATEELRAESTRVDNYFIDGKEAKGAIIPSGNFNPLPVALALQRTSLAMAHLSHYAVQRTLHLSDDHFTGLSRFLTDPTNKGHAFGAIQKAYMAMHVENMSLANPVSLFGMPVAGDIEDTFTNLMLAAKNLNRIDRNTMQIYSLETLHATQAIDLRLVKTPDFKLSAPTKKLYDAFRKEVPYVKADRQFTDDIANGVKVLEAF
;
A
#
# COMPACT_ATOMS: atom_id res chain seq x y z
N MET A 1 -17.61 37.55 -70.39
CA MET A 1 -18.04 36.18 -70.07
C MET A 1 -16.77 35.37 -69.80
N THR A 2 -16.39 35.27 -68.57
CA THR A 2 -15.30 34.38 -68.10
C THR A 2 -15.68 33.84 -66.72
N ASN A 3 -16.08 32.56 -66.70
CA ASN A 3 -16.41 31.82 -65.51
C ASN A 3 -15.12 31.40 -64.76
N SER A 4 -14.99 31.82 -63.50
CA SER A 4 -13.94 31.39 -62.59
C SER A 4 -14.52 30.28 -61.70
N PHE A 5 -14.04 29.05 -61.88
CA PHE A 5 -14.29 27.91 -61.00
C PHE A 5 -13.37 28.02 -59.76
N LYS A 6 -13.97 28.15 -58.58
CA LYS A 6 -13.26 27.97 -57.31
C LYS A 6 -13.30 26.50 -56.91
N LEU A 7 -12.15 25.87 -56.90
CA LEU A 7 -11.95 24.51 -56.39
C LEU A 7 -11.77 24.60 -54.84
N THR A 8 -12.74 24.06 -54.10
CA THR A 8 -12.66 23.96 -52.63
C THR A 8 -12.00 22.63 -52.30
N ALA A 9 -10.77 22.66 -51.84
CA ALA A 9 -10.05 21.48 -51.34
C ALA A 9 -10.48 21.20 -49.91
N THR A 10 -11.22 20.13 -49.68
CA THR A 10 -11.56 19.63 -48.35
C THR A 10 -10.38 18.79 -47.84
N VAL A 11 -9.61 19.30 -46.86
CA VAL A 11 -8.57 18.55 -46.18
C VAL A 11 -9.25 17.71 -45.11
N SER A 12 -9.37 16.42 -45.35
CA SER A 12 -9.78 15.44 -44.31
C SER A 12 -8.60 15.16 -43.40
N MET A 13 -8.65 15.71 -42.20
CA MET A 13 -7.69 15.45 -41.10
C MET A 13 -8.08 14.10 -40.48
N LEU A 14 -7.44 13.02 -40.91
CA LEU A 14 -7.49 11.72 -40.23
C LEU A 14 -6.76 11.88 -38.89
N MET A 15 -7.52 12.01 -37.79
CA MET A 15 -6.99 11.78 -36.44
C MET A 15 -6.65 10.28 -36.31
N ALA A 16 -5.39 9.95 -36.48
CA ALA A 16 -4.85 8.68 -36.02
C ALA A 16 -4.83 8.70 -34.49
N CYS A 17 -5.88 8.17 -33.84
CA CYS A 17 -5.79 7.73 -32.47
C CYS A 17 -4.79 6.57 -32.43
N GLY A 18 -3.52 6.87 -32.23
CA GLY A 18 -2.53 5.89 -31.83
C GLY A 18 -2.97 5.33 -30.47
N LEU A 19 -3.47 4.09 -30.45
CA LEU A 19 -3.56 3.32 -29.22
C LEU A 19 -2.14 3.26 -28.66
N ALA A 20 -1.84 4.06 -27.64
CA ALA A 20 -0.61 3.92 -26.88
C ALA A 20 -0.62 2.49 -26.34
N GLN A 21 0.28 1.64 -26.84
CA GLN A 21 0.44 0.29 -26.34
C GLN A 21 0.90 0.42 -24.88
N ALA A 22 0.17 -0.21 -23.96
CA ALA A 22 0.54 -0.21 -22.54
C ALA A 22 1.99 -0.69 -22.37
N ALA A 23 2.75 -0.04 -21.49
CA ALA A 23 4.10 -0.47 -21.18
C ALA A 23 4.07 -1.92 -20.67
N THR A 24 5.08 -2.71 -21.00
CA THR A 24 5.18 -4.09 -20.49
C THR A 24 6.28 -4.15 -19.41
N ILE A 25 5.91 -4.56 -18.20
CA ILE A 25 6.84 -4.78 -17.10
C ILE A 25 7.13 -6.27 -16.99
N THR A 26 8.42 -6.62 -17.04
CA THR A 26 8.86 -8.01 -16.93
C THR A 26 9.20 -8.35 -15.49
N LEU A 27 8.49 -9.33 -14.93
CA LEU A 27 8.71 -9.85 -13.58
C LEU A 27 9.68 -11.01 -13.58
N ASP A 28 10.62 -11.03 -12.63
CA ASP A 28 11.66 -12.07 -12.50
C ASP A 28 11.78 -12.65 -11.08
N GLY A 29 10.99 -12.13 -10.12
CA GLY A 29 11.01 -12.54 -8.72
C GLY A 29 11.95 -11.74 -7.82
N SER A 30 12.67 -10.72 -8.35
CA SER A 30 13.73 -10.07 -7.58
C SER A 30 13.82 -8.53 -7.73
N ASN A 31 13.24 -7.95 -8.77
CA ASN A 31 13.49 -6.54 -9.14
C ASN A 31 12.21 -5.68 -9.24
N LEU A 32 11.09 -6.15 -8.73
CA LEU A 32 9.84 -5.40 -8.75
C LEU A 32 9.91 -4.21 -7.79
N THR A 33 9.61 -3.00 -8.29
CA THR A 33 9.44 -1.82 -7.43
C THR A 33 7.98 -1.66 -6.99
N LEU A 34 7.75 -0.92 -5.89
CA LEU A 34 6.40 -0.63 -5.40
C LEU A 34 5.58 0.16 -6.43
N ASP A 35 6.21 1.08 -7.17
CA ASP A 35 5.55 1.85 -8.22
C ASP A 35 5.17 0.98 -9.42
N GLN A 36 6.06 0.11 -9.90
CA GLN A 36 5.74 -0.84 -10.96
C GLN A 36 4.59 -1.78 -10.56
N ALA A 37 4.58 -2.27 -9.31
CA ALA A 37 3.48 -3.09 -8.80
C ALA A 37 2.15 -2.34 -8.84
N TRP A 38 2.16 -1.05 -8.50
CA TRP A 38 0.98 -0.20 -8.54
C TRP A 38 0.51 0.12 -9.96
N GLU A 39 1.43 0.38 -10.91
CA GLU A 39 1.13 0.58 -12.33
C GLU A 39 0.42 -0.63 -12.94
N ILE A 40 0.96 -1.83 -12.71
CA ILE A 40 0.33 -3.08 -13.16
C ILE A 40 -1.06 -3.25 -12.51
N ALA A 41 -1.19 -2.98 -11.22
CA ALA A 41 -2.46 -3.13 -10.50
C ALA A 41 -3.55 -2.21 -11.06
N ARG A 42 -3.23 -1.00 -11.48
CA ARG A 42 -4.16 -0.07 -12.12
C ARG A 42 -4.50 -0.43 -13.58
N GLY A 43 -3.71 -1.30 -14.20
CA GLY A 43 -3.85 -1.65 -15.61
C GLY A 43 -3.16 -0.66 -16.54
N ASP A 44 -2.23 0.16 -16.02
CA ASP A 44 -1.43 1.10 -16.82
C ASP A 44 -0.28 0.40 -17.55
N ALA A 45 0.10 -0.82 -17.10
CA ALA A 45 1.11 -1.66 -17.71
C ALA A 45 0.66 -3.14 -17.77
N ASP A 46 1.08 -3.83 -18.83
CA ASP A 46 0.96 -5.28 -18.97
C ASP A 46 2.13 -6.00 -18.26
N VAL A 47 1.93 -7.30 -17.98
CA VAL A 47 2.94 -8.14 -17.32
C VAL A 47 3.53 -9.13 -18.29
N ALA A 48 4.86 -9.23 -18.33
CA ALA A 48 5.59 -10.35 -18.88
C ALA A 48 6.31 -11.13 -17.75
N ILE A 49 6.52 -12.42 -17.95
CA ILE A 49 7.34 -13.25 -17.06
C ILE A 49 8.68 -13.46 -17.72
N ALA A 50 9.78 -13.22 -17.00
CA ALA A 50 11.12 -13.53 -17.47
C ALA A 50 11.29 -15.03 -17.76
N PRO A 51 11.72 -15.44 -18.96
CA PRO A 51 11.83 -16.88 -19.29
C PRO A 51 12.73 -17.66 -18.34
N ALA A 52 13.79 -17.04 -17.82
CA ALA A 52 14.68 -17.66 -16.84
C ALA A 52 13.96 -17.93 -15.50
N ALA A 53 13.13 -16.99 -15.02
CA ALA A 53 12.36 -17.17 -13.81
C ALA A 53 11.31 -18.29 -13.96
N LEU A 54 10.59 -18.33 -15.08
CA LEU A 54 9.63 -19.40 -15.34
C LEU A 54 10.32 -20.79 -15.39
N LYS A 55 11.50 -20.87 -16.00
CA LYS A 55 12.31 -22.10 -16.00
C LYS A 55 12.77 -22.50 -14.60
N HIS A 56 13.04 -21.51 -13.73
CA HIS A 56 13.38 -21.78 -12.34
C HIS A 56 12.18 -22.33 -11.57
N VAL A 57 10.99 -21.76 -11.77
CA VAL A 57 9.72 -22.30 -11.24
C VAL A 57 9.47 -23.73 -11.70
N GLU A 58 9.70 -24.03 -13.00
CA GLU A 58 9.55 -25.38 -13.54
C GLU A 58 10.48 -26.39 -12.86
N LYS A 59 11.75 -26.05 -12.68
CA LYS A 59 12.70 -26.91 -11.95
C LYS A 59 12.31 -27.13 -10.49
N SER A 60 11.82 -26.08 -9.83
CA SER A 60 11.30 -26.16 -8.47
C SER A 60 10.09 -27.11 -8.38
N TYR A 61 9.19 -27.05 -9.35
CA TYR A 61 8.06 -27.99 -9.45
C TYR A 61 8.54 -29.43 -9.70
N GLN A 62 9.55 -29.66 -10.55
CA GLN A 62 10.13 -30.98 -10.74
C GLN A 62 10.68 -31.57 -9.43
N LEU A 63 11.34 -30.75 -8.59
CA LEU A 63 11.78 -31.18 -7.26
C LEU A 63 10.61 -31.63 -6.38
N VAL A 64 9.46 -30.95 -6.44
CA VAL A 64 8.25 -31.36 -5.72
C VAL A 64 7.71 -32.70 -6.23
N LEU A 65 7.75 -32.97 -7.54
CA LEU A 65 7.31 -34.23 -8.11
C LEU A 65 8.26 -35.39 -7.69
N GLU A 66 9.58 -35.16 -7.68
CA GLU A 66 10.56 -36.12 -7.17
C GLU A 66 10.36 -36.39 -5.66
N ALA A 67 10.04 -35.37 -4.88
CA ALA A 67 9.73 -35.53 -3.47
C ALA A 67 8.47 -36.38 -3.26
N ALA A 68 7.40 -36.13 -4.02
CA ALA A 68 6.18 -36.92 -3.97
C ALA A 68 6.44 -38.38 -4.33
N ALA A 69 7.25 -38.64 -5.36
CA ALA A 69 7.63 -39.98 -5.76
C ALA A 69 8.49 -40.72 -4.71
N SER A 70 9.33 -40.00 -3.96
CA SER A 70 10.21 -40.57 -2.94
C SER A 70 9.48 -41.14 -1.73
N GLY A 71 8.20 -40.80 -1.52
CA GLY A 71 7.41 -41.21 -0.35
C GLY A 71 7.83 -40.52 0.96
N LYS A 72 8.79 -39.57 0.93
CA LYS A 72 9.17 -38.80 2.11
C LYS A 72 8.02 -37.94 2.58
N PRO A 73 7.85 -37.72 3.91
CA PRO A 73 6.81 -36.83 4.42
C PRO A 73 7.16 -35.37 4.10
N VAL A 74 6.33 -34.71 3.29
CA VAL A 74 6.46 -33.30 2.93
C VAL A 74 5.12 -32.60 3.20
N TYR A 75 5.16 -31.55 4.03
CA TYR A 75 4.01 -30.76 4.42
C TYR A 75 3.25 -30.20 3.21
N GLY A 76 1.93 -30.42 3.19
CA GLY A 76 1.07 -29.98 2.09
C GLY A 76 1.30 -30.67 0.75
N LEU A 77 2.06 -31.76 0.73
CA LEU A 77 2.35 -32.54 -0.48
C LEU A 77 2.03 -34.03 -0.27
N THR A 78 2.76 -34.72 0.61
CA THR A 78 2.55 -36.13 0.92
C THR A 78 1.86 -36.34 2.27
N VAL A 79 1.84 -35.31 3.10
CA VAL A 79 1.09 -35.22 4.35
C VAL A 79 0.20 -33.96 4.32
N GLY A 80 -0.79 -33.89 5.23
CA GLY A 80 -1.72 -32.76 5.33
C GLY A 80 -1.09 -31.45 5.79
N VAL A 81 -1.94 -30.47 6.09
CA VAL A 81 -1.57 -29.12 6.57
C VAL A 81 -2.15 -28.86 7.95
N GLY A 82 -1.61 -27.88 8.68
CA GLY A 82 -2.05 -27.52 10.03
C GLY A 82 -2.01 -28.72 10.98
N LEU A 83 -3.06 -28.96 11.73
CA LEU A 83 -3.18 -30.13 12.62
C LEU A 83 -3.14 -31.48 11.89
N ASN A 84 -3.39 -31.51 10.59
CA ASN A 84 -3.31 -32.72 9.76
C ASN A 84 -1.91 -33.00 9.21
N LYS A 85 -0.88 -32.26 9.63
CA LYS A 85 0.51 -32.34 9.14
C LYS A 85 1.12 -33.75 9.20
N ASP A 86 0.61 -34.62 10.09
CA ASP A 86 1.11 -36.00 10.26
C ASP A 86 0.23 -37.04 9.54
N LYS A 87 -0.88 -36.63 8.92
CA LYS A 87 -1.76 -37.53 8.17
C LYS A 87 -1.22 -37.71 6.74
N LYS A 88 -0.85 -38.93 6.39
CA LYS A 88 -0.46 -39.26 5.00
C LYS A 88 -1.64 -39.05 4.06
N LEU A 89 -1.43 -38.33 2.97
CA LEU A 89 -2.40 -38.12 1.91
C LEU A 89 -2.45 -39.30 0.93
N PHE A 90 -1.26 -39.89 0.69
CA PHE A 90 -1.08 -41.10 -0.13
C PHE A 90 0.26 -41.76 0.20
N THR A 91 0.42 -43.01 -0.23
CA THR A 91 1.70 -43.72 -0.19
C THR A 91 2.24 -43.83 -1.62
N ALA A 92 3.50 -43.46 -1.83
CA ALA A 92 4.18 -43.65 -3.10
C ALA A 92 5.38 -44.56 -2.89
N ASP A 93 5.46 -45.60 -3.72
CA ASP A 93 6.57 -46.58 -3.71
C ASP A 93 7.61 -46.23 -4.80
N GLY A 94 8.04 -44.95 -4.82
CA GLY A 94 8.99 -44.46 -5.82
C GLY A 94 8.37 -44.19 -7.20
N LYS A 95 7.03 -44.14 -7.32
CA LYS A 95 6.32 -43.90 -8.58
C LYS A 95 5.09 -42.98 -8.36
N LEU A 96 4.90 -42.06 -9.27
CA LEU A 96 3.67 -41.28 -9.38
C LEU A 96 2.62 -42.07 -10.15
N THR A 97 1.84 -42.91 -9.48
CA THR A 97 0.76 -43.65 -10.11
C THR A 97 -0.45 -42.76 -10.41
N PRO A 98 -1.37 -43.14 -11.33
CA PRO A 98 -2.60 -42.39 -11.58
C PRO A 98 -3.42 -42.13 -10.30
N GLU A 99 -3.45 -43.08 -9.37
CA GLU A 99 -4.18 -42.97 -8.08
C GLU A 99 -3.52 -41.91 -7.18
N VAL A 100 -2.20 -41.85 -7.10
CA VAL A 100 -1.46 -40.82 -6.35
C VAL A 100 -1.72 -39.45 -6.93
N LEU A 101 -1.68 -39.33 -8.26
CA LEU A 101 -1.99 -38.05 -8.93
C LEU A 101 -3.45 -37.61 -8.70
N GLN A 102 -4.40 -38.53 -8.71
CA GLN A 102 -5.80 -38.23 -8.45
C GLN A 102 -6.00 -37.76 -7.00
N ALA A 103 -5.42 -38.46 -6.02
CA ALA A 103 -5.47 -38.06 -4.62
C ALA A 103 -4.84 -36.68 -4.39
N SER A 104 -3.73 -36.38 -5.02
CA SER A 104 -3.09 -35.07 -4.99
C SER A 104 -4.01 -33.97 -5.55
N ARG A 105 -4.68 -34.21 -6.68
CA ARG A 105 -5.67 -33.26 -7.26
C ARG A 105 -6.84 -33.02 -6.32
N GLU A 106 -7.45 -34.09 -5.80
CA GLU A 106 -8.57 -33.98 -4.86
C GLU A 106 -8.21 -33.19 -3.61
N PHE A 107 -7.02 -33.43 -3.05
CA PHE A 107 -6.51 -32.66 -1.92
C PHE A 107 -6.39 -31.16 -2.27
N ASN A 108 -5.79 -30.82 -3.42
CA ASN A 108 -5.63 -29.43 -3.84
C ASN A 108 -6.98 -28.73 -4.11
N TYR A 109 -7.94 -29.37 -4.78
CA TYR A 109 -9.29 -28.82 -4.96
C TYR A 109 -9.99 -28.57 -3.63
N ASN A 110 -9.93 -29.55 -2.71
CA ASN A 110 -10.56 -29.43 -1.41
C ASN A 110 -9.89 -28.37 -0.53
N ALA A 111 -8.55 -28.22 -0.61
CA ALA A 111 -7.84 -27.17 0.09
C ALA A 111 -8.28 -25.78 -0.37
N LEU A 112 -8.35 -25.51 -1.69
CA LEU A 112 -8.83 -24.23 -2.22
C LEU A 112 -10.27 -23.91 -1.81
N ARG A 113 -11.16 -24.91 -1.87
CA ARG A 113 -12.58 -24.75 -1.50
C ARG A 113 -12.75 -24.50 0.00
N ALA A 114 -12.11 -25.30 0.84
CA ALA A 114 -12.25 -25.23 2.29
C ALA A 114 -11.70 -23.92 2.87
N HIS A 115 -10.66 -23.37 2.26
CA HIS A 115 -10.06 -22.12 2.71
C HIS A 115 -10.66 -20.86 2.05
N SER A 116 -11.53 -20.97 1.05
CA SER A 116 -12.26 -19.83 0.49
C SER A 116 -13.39 -19.38 1.43
N ALA A 117 -12.99 -18.84 2.59
CA ALA A 117 -13.88 -18.50 3.71
C ALA A 117 -13.67 -17.07 4.25
N GLY A 118 -13.10 -16.16 3.43
CA GLY A 118 -13.04 -14.74 3.75
C GLY A 118 -14.43 -14.14 3.94
N ILE A 119 -14.54 -13.09 4.75
CA ILE A 119 -15.79 -12.40 5.09
C ILE A 119 -15.72 -10.91 4.78
N GLY A 120 -16.86 -10.22 4.91
CA GLY A 120 -16.98 -8.80 4.64
C GLY A 120 -17.23 -8.46 3.17
N GLU A 121 -17.15 -7.18 2.86
CA GLU A 121 -17.29 -6.67 1.50
C GLU A 121 -16.11 -7.08 0.61
N ALA A 122 -16.29 -6.98 -0.71
CA ALA A 122 -15.19 -7.16 -1.63
C ALA A 122 -14.13 -6.07 -1.43
N MET A 123 -12.86 -6.44 -1.39
CA MET A 123 -11.79 -5.47 -1.42
C MET A 123 -11.78 -4.70 -2.76
N PRO A 124 -11.25 -3.47 -2.79
CA PRO A 124 -11.11 -2.70 -4.03
C PRO A 124 -10.40 -3.50 -5.13
N GLU A 125 -10.91 -3.41 -6.37
CA GLU A 125 -10.38 -4.18 -7.50
C GLU A 125 -8.88 -3.93 -7.72
N THR A 126 -8.42 -2.69 -7.59
CA THR A 126 -7.00 -2.34 -7.70
C THR A 126 -6.15 -3.07 -6.65
N LEU A 127 -6.63 -3.20 -5.41
CA LEU A 127 -5.91 -3.92 -4.36
C LEU A 127 -5.91 -5.44 -4.59
N ALA A 128 -7.01 -6.01 -5.12
CA ALA A 128 -7.04 -7.41 -5.52
C ALA A 128 -6.04 -7.69 -6.65
N ARG A 129 -5.93 -6.79 -7.63
CA ARG A 129 -4.93 -6.86 -8.68
C ARG A 129 -3.51 -6.72 -8.13
N LEU A 130 -3.28 -5.76 -7.20
CA LEU A 130 -1.99 -5.59 -6.54
C LEU A 130 -1.56 -6.85 -5.77
N ALA A 131 -2.48 -7.49 -5.05
CA ALA A 131 -2.21 -8.78 -4.41
C ALA A 131 -1.78 -9.86 -5.42
N MET A 132 -2.43 -9.90 -6.59
CA MET A 132 -2.02 -10.82 -7.67
C MET A 132 -0.64 -10.50 -8.23
N VAL A 133 -0.28 -9.22 -8.39
CA VAL A 133 1.08 -8.80 -8.83
C VAL A 133 2.13 -9.26 -7.83
N VAL A 134 1.90 -8.95 -6.54
CA VAL A 134 2.80 -9.36 -5.46
C VAL A 134 2.97 -10.88 -5.45
N ARG A 135 1.85 -11.64 -5.46
CA ARG A 135 1.95 -13.11 -5.46
C ARG A 135 2.65 -13.66 -6.70
N LEU A 136 2.36 -13.13 -7.88
CA LEU A 136 3.06 -13.54 -9.10
C LEU A 136 4.57 -13.35 -8.95
N ASN A 137 5.02 -12.18 -8.49
CA ASN A 137 6.45 -11.91 -8.36
C ASN A 137 7.11 -12.83 -7.31
N THR A 138 6.47 -13.05 -6.15
CA THR A 138 7.03 -13.96 -5.12
C THR A 138 7.07 -15.43 -5.58
N LEU A 139 6.11 -15.88 -6.41
CA LEU A 139 6.16 -17.21 -7.05
C LEU A 139 7.36 -17.36 -7.99
N LEU A 140 7.74 -16.29 -8.69
CA LEU A 140 8.85 -16.28 -9.65
C LEU A 140 10.23 -16.42 -8.98
N THR A 141 10.32 -16.28 -7.66
CA THR A 141 11.53 -16.66 -6.91
C THR A 141 11.86 -18.15 -7.05
N GLY A 142 10.88 -18.98 -7.49
CA GLY A 142 11.03 -20.41 -7.66
C GLY A 142 11.12 -21.21 -6.35
N ARG A 143 10.71 -20.63 -5.23
CA ARG A 143 10.80 -21.27 -3.90
C ARG A 143 9.48 -21.86 -3.39
N SER A 144 8.39 -21.68 -4.14
CA SER A 144 7.06 -22.20 -3.79
C SER A 144 6.83 -23.66 -4.19
N GLY A 145 7.48 -24.13 -5.24
CA GLY A 145 7.26 -25.46 -5.80
C GLY A 145 5.92 -25.65 -6.51
N ALA A 146 5.27 -24.56 -6.93
CA ALA A 146 4.06 -24.60 -7.74
C ALA A 146 4.38 -24.93 -9.20
N GLN A 147 3.40 -25.50 -9.94
CA GLN A 147 3.55 -25.67 -11.37
C GLN A 147 3.63 -24.33 -12.11
N PRO A 148 4.38 -24.20 -13.23
CA PRO A 148 4.49 -22.95 -13.99
C PRO A 148 3.15 -22.36 -14.41
N ARG A 149 2.15 -23.21 -14.65
CA ARG A 149 0.79 -22.80 -15.02
C ARG A 149 0.14 -21.88 -14.02
N VAL A 150 0.46 -21.98 -12.73
CA VAL A 150 -0.05 -21.07 -11.68
C VAL A 150 0.43 -19.64 -11.96
N ALA A 151 1.73 -19.45 -12.18
CA ALA A 151 2.29 -18.14 -12.51
C ALA A 151 1.73 -17.57 -13.83
N GLU A 152 1.58 -18.41 -14.85
CA GLU A 152 0.98 -18.00 -16.12
C GLU A 152 -0.47 -17.54 -15.97
N ILE A 153 -1.29 -18.19 -15.12
CA ILE A 153 -2.68 -17.76 -14.88
C ILE A 153 -2.72 -16.43 -14.13
N TYR A 154 -1.85 -16.17 -13.15
CA TYR A 154 -1.74 -14.86 -12.52
C TYR A 154 -1.44 -13.76 -13.55
N ARG A 155 -0.43 -13.97 -14.43
CA ARG A 155 -0.14 -13.05 -15.54
C ARG A 155 -1.37 -12.85 -16.45
N ASP A 156 -2.02 -13.95 -16.84
CA ASP A 156 -3.17 -13.90 -17.73
C ASP A 156 -4.37 -13.16 -17.08
N PHE A 157 -4.58 -13.33 -15.77
CA PHE A 157 -5.59 -12.58 -15.01
C PHE A 157 -5.33 -11.08 -15.06
N LEU A 158 -4.09 -10.67 -14.82
CA LEU A 158 -3.69 -9.26 -14.84
C LEU A 158 -3.87 -8.65 -16.23
N ASN A 159 -3.34 -9.29 -17.29
CA ASN A 159 -3.36 -8.74 -18.64
C ASN A 159 -4.74 -8.82 -19.31
N LYS A 160 -5.58 -9.79 -18.91
CA LYS A 160 -6.92 -9.97 -19.49
C LYS A 160 -8.04 -9.40 -18.62
N HIS A 161 -7.68 -8.67 -17.56
CA HIS A 161 -8.61 -8.03 -16.64
C HIS A 161 -9.63 -9.00 -16.02
N VAL A 162 -9.16 -10.16 -15.57
CA VAL A 162 -9.91 -11.09 -14.71
C VAL A 162 -9.48 -10.83 -13.28
N THR A 163 -10.32 -10.20 -12.48
CA THR A 163 -10.00 -9.88 -11.09
C THR A 163 -10.89 -10.69 -10.16
N PRO A 164 -10.35 -11.73 -9.46
CA PRO A 164 -11.07 -12.47 -8.46
C PRO A 164 -11.67 -11.54 -7.38
N VAL A 165 -12.89 -11.82 -6.95
CA VAL A 165 -13.49 -11.12 -5.82
C VAL A 165 -12.90 -11.68 -4.54
N ILE A 166 -12.12 -10.87 -3.83
CA ILE A 166 -11.51 -11.23 -2.56
C ILE A 166 -12.25 -10.47 -1.46
N PRO A 167 -12.80 -11.16 -0.43
CA PRO A 167 -13.37 -10.50 0.74
C PRO A 167 -12.32 -9.70 1.50
N SER A 168 -12.75 -8.66 2.21
CA SER A 168 -11.83 -7.72 2.87
C SER A 168 -11.37 -8.13 4.27
N GLU A 169 -11.90 -9.22 4.84
CA GLU A 169 -11.61 -9.66 6.20
C GLU A 169 -11.36 -11.17 6.25
N GLY A 170 -10.49 -11.63 7.18
CA GLY A 170 -10.25 -13.05 7.41
C GLY A 170 -8.78 -13.46 7.47
N THR A 171 -7.86 -12.54 7.83
CA THR A 171 -6.46 -12.86 8.08
C THR A 171 -6.02 -12.37 9.46
N ILE A 172 -5.15 -13.13 10.10
CA ILE A 172 -4.49 -12.79 11.36
C ILE A 172 -3.03 -12.37 11.15
N GLY A 173 -2.58 -12.28 9.87
CA GLY A 173 -1.24 -11.85 9.50
C GLY A 173 -0.16 -12.92 9.63
N GLU A 174 -0.53 -14.20 9.50
CA GLU A 174 0.37 -15.35 9.38
C GLU A 174 0.01 -16.12 8.10
N ALA A 175 0.23 -15.50 6.95
CA ALA A 175 -0.34 -15.78 5.64
C ALA A 175 -1.84 -15.42 5.52
N ASP A 176 -2.26 -15.08 4.30
CA ASP A 176 -3.62 -14.63 4.01
C ASP A 176 -4.50 -15.78 3.51
N ILE A 177 -4.42 -16.94 4.14
CA ILE A 177 -4.90 -18.24 3.64
C ILE A 177 -6.36 -18.18 3.17
N LEU A 178 -7.25 -17.60 3.99
CA LEU A 178 -8.69 -17.54 3.65
C LEU A 178 -8.98 -16.56 2.50
N LEU A 179 -8.15 -15.54 2.32
CA LEU A 179 -8.35 -14.51 1.31
C LEU A 179 -7.72 -14.90 -0.02
N ALA A 180 -6.46 -15.33 -0.01
CA ALA A 180 -5.72 -15.73 -1.20
C ALA A 180 -6.33 -16.95 -1.90
N SER A 181 -6.99 -17.86 -1.17
CA SER A 181 -7.67 -19.02 -1.75
C SER A 181 -8.81 -18.66 -2.70
N HIS A 182 -9.42 -17.48 -2.57
CA HIS A 182 -10.42 -17.00 -3.54
C HIS A 182 -9.84 -16.79 -4.95
N VAL A 183 -8.55 -16.43 -5.05
CA VAL A 183 -7.86 -16.37 -6.35
C VAL A 183 -7.75 -17.77 -6.94
N GLY A 184 -7.34 -18.75 -6.13
CA GLY A 184 -7.26 -20.16 -6.53
C GLY A 184 -8.61 -20.73 -6.95
N SER A 185 -9.70 -20.37 -6.25
CA SER A 185 -11.05 -20.79 -6.62
C SER A 185 -11.46 -20.29 -8.01
N VAL A 186 -11.09 -19.06 -8.38
CA VAL A 186 -11.30 -18.57 -9.76
C VAL A 186 -10.40 -19.29 -10.76
N MET A 187 -9.14 -19.62 -10.39
CA MET A 187 -8.25 -20.38 -11.27
C MET A 187 -8.82 -21.76 -11.66
N ILE A 188 -9.53 -22.42 -10.74
CA ILE A 188 -10.19 -23.72 -11.03
C ILE A 188 -11.59 -23.57 -11.65
N GLY A 189 -12.03 -22.35 -11.96
CA GLY A 189 -13.32 -22.07 -12.59
C GLY A 189 -14.50 -21.99 -11.62
N GLU A 190 -14.24 -21.83 -10.34
CA GLU A 190 -15.25 -21.67 -9.28
C GLU A 190 -15.30 -20.22 -8.80
N TRP A 191 -16.14 -19.92 -7.76
CA TRP A 191 -16.30 -18.59 -7.20
C TRP A 191 -16.73 -17.53 -8.24
N ARG A 192 -16.34 -16.26 -8.04
CA ARG A 192 -16.73 -15.12 -8.87
C ARG A 192 -15.56 -14.15 -9.09
N ALA A 193 -15.60 -13.44 -10.21
CA ALA A 193 -14.59 -12.45 -10.59
C ALA A 193 -15.24 -11.23 -11.26
N ASN A 194 -14.59 -10.09 -11.17
CA ASN A 194 -14.84 -8.98 -12.05
C ASN A 194 -14.09 -9.23 -13.38
N TYR A 195 -14.82 -9.18 -14.48
CA TYR A 195 -14.27 -9.27 -15.82
C TYR A 195 -14.71 -8.06 -16.64
N LYS A 196 -13.76 -7.18 -16.94
CA LYS A 196 -14.03 -5.92 -17.69
C LYS A 196 -15.20 -5.13 -17.07
N GLY A 197 -15.17 -4.95 -15.76
CA GLY A 197 -16.17 -4.18 -15.00
C GLY A 197 -17.50 -4.88 -14.74
N LYS A 198 -17.62 -6.19 -15.03
CA LYS A 198 -18.82 -7.00 -14.77
C LYS A 198 -18.51 -8.13 -13.80
N LEU A 199 -19.35 -8.28 -12.79
CA LEU A 199 -19.31 -9.42 -11.88
C LEU A 199 -19.90 -10.66 -12.59
N VAL A 200 -19.08 -11.72 -12.70
CA VAL A 200 -19.44 -12.98 -13.34
C VAL A 200 -18.93 -14.17 -12.53
N SER A 201 -19.38 -15.40 -12.86
CA SER A 201 -18.78 -16.60 -12.26
C SER A 201 -17.35 -16.82 -12.74
N GLY A 202 -16.50 -17.49 -11.94
CA GLY A 202 -15.13 -17.84 -12.32
C GLY A 202 -15.09 -18.59 -13.66
N LYS A 203 -16.01 -19.54 -13.88
CA LYS A 203 -16.13 -20.30 -15.14
C LYS A 203 -16.40 -19.40 -16.33
N GLU A 204 -17.30 -18.44 -16.20
CA GLU A 204 -17.63 -17.47 -17.28
C GLU A 204 -16.44 -16.54 -17.55
N ALA A 205 -15.77 -16.04 -16.48
CA ALA A 205 -14.59 -15.19 -16.60
C ALA A 205 -13.46 -15.89 -17.37
N LEU A 206 -13.11 -17.11 -16.98
CA LEU A 206 -12.08 -17.92 -17.63
C LEU A 206 -12.41 -18.17 -19.11
N LYS A 207 -13.67 -18.59 -19.40
CA LYS A 207 -14.13 -18.83 -20.76
C LYS A 207 -14.05 -17.57 -21.62
N ALA A 208 -14.52 -16.44 -21.12
CA ALA A 208 -14.53 -15.16 -21.84
C ALA A 208 -13.12 -14.62 -22.08
N ALA A 209 -12.20 -14.87 -21.15
CA ALA A 209 -10.79 -14.50 -21.25
C ALA A 209 -9.95 -15.51 -22.06
N GLY A 210 -10.51 -16.64 -22.48
CA GLY A 210 -9.75 -17.71 -23.17
C GLY A 210 -8.66 -18.32 -22.31
N ILE A 211 -8.92 -18.48 -20.99
CA ILE A 211 -8.00 -19.09 -20.02
C ILE A 211 -8.50 -20.50 -19.68
N GLN A 212 -7.65 -21.51 -19.85
CA GLN A 212 -7.98 -22.85 -19.42
C GLN A 212 -7.92 -22.94 -17.88
N PRO A 213 -8.92 -23.53 -17.23
CA PRO A 213 -8.89 -23.75 -15.78
C PRO A 213 -7.65 -24.48 -15.33
N LEU A 214 -7.14 -24.15 -14.15
CA LEU A 214 -6.07 -24.88 -13.49
C LEU A 214 -6.55 -26.27 -13.10
N VAL A 215 -5.74 -27.28 -13.40
CA VAL A 215 -5.83 -28.62 -12.79
C VAL A 215 -4.74 -28.68 -11.72
N PRO A 216 -5.06 -28.38 -10.45
CA PRO A 216 -4.07 -28.24 -9.42
C PRO A 216 -3.50 -29.60 -9.00
N SER A 217 -2.21 -29.63 -8.70
CA SER A 217 -1.49 -30.83 -8.23
C SER A 217 -0.25 -30.46 -7.41
N GLY A 218 0.36 -31.41 -6.75
CA GLY A 218 1.55 -31.15 -5.94
C GLY A 218 1.25 -30.16 -4.81
N LYS A 219 1.99 -29.06 -4.76
CA LYS A 219 1.84 -27.98 -3.77
C LYS A 219 1.02 -26.78 -4.28
N ASP A 220 0.33 -26.87 -5.40
CA ASP A 220 -0.29 -25.71 -6.02
C ASP A 220 -1.26 -24.96 -5.12
N ALA A 221 -2.19 -25.67 -4.46
CA ALA A 221 -3.13 -25.04 -3.55
C ALA A 221 -2.40 -24.32 -2.42
N LEU A 222 -1.43 -24.97 -1.78
CA LEU A 222 -0.66 -24.37 -0.70
C LEU A 222 0.12 -23.14 -1.18
N ALA A 223 0.77 -23.23 -2.35
CA ALA A 223 1.46 -22.11 -2.97
C ALA A 223 0.51 -20.93 -3.33
N ILE A 224 -0.73 -21.21 -3.70
CA ILE A 224 -1.71 -20.16 -4.02
C ILE A 224 -2.22 -19.47 -2.74
N LEU A 225 -2.54 -20.23 -1.69
CA LEU A 225 -3.24 -19.70 -0.51
C LEU A 225 -2.30 -19.25 0.62
N SER A 226 -1.14 -19.90 0.83
CA SER A 226 -0.26 -19.61 1.97
C SER A 226 0.78 -18.55 1.60
N ASN A 227 0.37 -17.28 1.62
CA ASN A 227 1.22 -16.10 1.36
C ASN A 227 0.59 -14.84 1.94
N ASN A 228 1.35 -13.72 2.01
CA ASN A 228 0.92 -12.46 2.59
C ASN A 228 0.49 -11.41 1.54
N ALA A 229 0.30 -11.78 0.29
CA ALA A 229 0.13 -10.82 -0.81
C ALA A 229 -1.10 -9.91 -0.66
N VAL A 230 -2.19 -10.39 -0.04
CA VAL A 230 -3.40 -9.59 0.17
C VAL A 230 -3.17 -8.49 1.20
N ALA A 231 -2.59 -8.82 2.36
CA ALA A 231 -2.26 -7.85 3.39
C ALA A 231 -1.16 -6.87 2.92
N VAL A 232 -0.17 -7.36 2.15
CA VAL A 232 0.89 -6.54 1.55
C VAL A 232 0.32 -5.54 0.54
N ALA A 233 -0.74 -5.88 -0.21
CA ALA A 233 -1.40 -4.92 -1.10
C ALA A 233 -1.98 -3.72 -0.31
N TYR A 234 -2.62 -3.95 0.83
CA TYR A 234 -3.07 -2.88 1.73
C TYR A 234 -1.88 -2.08 2.32
N ALA A 235 -0.77 -2.75 2.61
CA ALA A 235 0.43 -2.09 3.14
C ALA A 235 1.11 -1.18 2.11
N ILE A 236 1.16 -1.58 0.83
CA ILE A 236 1.67 -0.74 -0.26
C ILE A 236 0.78 0.50 -0.46
N GLU A 237 -0.55 0.34 -0.45
CA GLU A 237 -1.47 1.48 -0.52
C GLU A 237 -1.23 2.45 0.65
N ALA A 238 -1.10 1.93 1.88
CA ALA A 238 -0.84 2.73 3.07
C ALA A 238 0.49 3.50 2.97
N ALA A 239 1.55 2.84 2.53
CA ALA A 239 2.85 3.49 2.34
C ALA A 239 2.79 4.65 1.32
N ARG A 240 2.05 4.47 0.22
CA ARG A 240 1.84 5.53 -0.80
C ARG A 240 1.04 6.70 -0.24
N ASN A 241 -0.02 6.44 0.51
CA ASN A 241 -0.83 7.49 1.13
C ASN A 241 -0.03 8.26 2.19
N ALA A 242 0.72 7.57 3.04
CA ALA A 242 1.61 8.19 4.02
C ALA A 242 2.68 9.06 3.34
N GLN A 243 3.30 8.57 2.26
CA GLN A 243 4.27 9.34 1.46
C GLN A 243 3.66 10.65 0.94
N LYS A 244 2.41 10.62 0.45
CA LYS A 244 1.70 11.81 -0.04
C LYS A 244 1.48 12.83 1.08
N VAL A 245 1.05 12.39 2.26
CA VAL A 245 0.87 13.28 3.43
C VAL A 245 2.18 13.93 3.84
N VAL A 246 3.26 13.14 3.92
CA VAL A 246 4.60 13.63 4.26
C VAL A 246 5.07 14.70 3.27
N GLN A 247 4.93 14.46 1.97
CA GLN A 247 5.31 15.41 0.91
C GLN A 247 4.54 16.74 0.98
N LEU A 248 3.29 16.72 1.41
CA LEU A 248 2.47 17.94 1.55
C LEU A 248 2.80 18.75 2.81
N THR A 249 3.33 18.10 3.84
CA THR A 249 3.54 18.69 5.18
C THR A 249 4.35 20.00 5.14
N PRO A 250 5.48 20.13 4.43
CA PRO A 250 6.25 21.38 4.39
C PRO A 250 5.44 22.57 3.86
N THR A 251 4.62 22.36 2.81
CA THR A 251 3.83 23.44 2.20
C THR A 251 2.62 23.82 3.04
N VAL A 252 1.90 22.83 3.59
CA VAL A 252 0.74 23.07 4.49
C VAL A 252 1.21 23.78 5.76
N TYR A 253 2.30 23.31 6.37
CA TYR A 253 2.93 23.97 7.51
C TYR A 253 3.36 25.40 7.16
N GLY A 254 4.03 25.59 6.02
CA GLY A 254 4.48 26.89 5.55
C GLY A 254 3.33 27.90 5.43
N LEU A 255 2.23 27.48 4.82
CA LEU A 255 1.02 28.30 4.67
C LEU A 255 0.42 28.67 6.05
N SER A 256 0.40 27.73 7.00
CA SER A 256 -0.06 27.97 8.37
C SER A 256 0.87 28.92 9.12
N LEU A 257 2.20 28.80 8.96
CA LEU A 257 3.16 29.70 9.58
C LEU A 257 3.05 31.12 9.04
N GLU A 258 2.79 31.30 7.74
CA GLU A 258 2.52 32.60 7.11
C GLU A 258 1.21 33.18 7.61
N GLY A 259 0.14 32.37 7.73
CA GLY A 259 -1.14 32.77 8.32
C GLY A 259 -0.99 33.24 9.77
N LEU A 260 -0.15 32.57 10.56
CA LEU A 260 0.19 32.95 11.94
C LEU A 260 1.02 34.26 12.01
N ASN A 261 1.83 34.57 11.00
CA ASN A 261 2.98 35.47 11.03
C ASN A 261 4.07 34.95 11.98
N GLY A 262 4.38 33.67 11.88
CA GLY A 262 5.23 32.97 12.84
C GLY A 262 6.72 33.15 12.63
N ASN A 263 7.51 32.53 13.48
CA ASN A 263 8.96 32.66 13.55
C ASN A 263 9.67 31.46 12.90
N ILE A 264 10.55 31.73 11.93
CA ILE A 264 11.34 30.72 11.20
C ILE A 264 12.56 30.19 11.97
N ALA A 265 12.93 30.80 13.10
CA ALA A 265 14.14 30.45 13.85
C ALA A 265 14.27 28.96 14.19
N PRO A 266 13.18 28.22 14.52
CA PRO A 266 13.26 26.78 14.84
C PRO A 266 13.78 25.90 13.72
N ILE A 267 13.65 26.33 12.45
CA ILE A 267 14.07 25.55 11.27
C ILE A 267 15.35 26.07 10.60
N LEU A 268 16.04 27.04 11.23
CA LEU A 268 17.31 27.56 10.69
C LEU A 268 18.44 26.51 10.80
N PRO A 269 19.41 26.52 9.85
CA PRO A 269 20.45 25.49 9.79
C PRO A 269 21.25 25.32 11.07
N GLN A 270 21.64 26.42 11.71
CA GLN A 270 22.45 26.38 12.94
C GLN A 270 21.65 25.87 14.14
N THR A 271 20.36 26.19 14.21
CA THR A 271 19.45 25.69 15.25
C THR A 271 19.31 24.16 15.15
N ILE A 272 19.11 23.67 13.94
CA ILE A 272 18.97 22.24 13.64
C ILE A 272 20.29 21.49 13.85
N ALA A 273 21.44 22.08 13.49
CA ALA A 273 22.74 21.46 13.64
C ALA A 273 23.12 21.18 15.11
N ALA A 274 22.50 21.86 16.07
CA ALA A 274 22.70 21.61 17.50
C ALA A 274 22.16 20.24 17.96
N ARG A 275 21.28 19.60 17.18
CA ARG A 275 20.70 18.27 17.46
C ARG A 275 20.66 17.42 16.19
N PRO A 276 21.76 16.78 15.79
CA PRO A 276 21.89 16.10 14.51
C PRO A 276 21.22 14.73 14.50
N PHE A 277 19.90 14.69 14.73
CA PHE A 277 19.11 13.48 14.51
C PHE A 277 19.06 13.14 13.03
N PRO A 278 19.03 11.86 12.68
CA PRO A 278 18.87 11.44 11.27
C PRO A 278 17.66 12.10 10.62
N ASN A 279 17.82 12.53 9.36
CA ASN A 279 16.81 13.19 8.51
C ASN A 279 16.28 14.56 9.01
N LEU A 280 16.74 15.07 10.16
CA LEU A 280 16.24 16.34 10.69
C LEU A 280 16.72 17.55 9.88
N LYS A 281 17.93 17.48 9.33
CA LYS A 281 18.52 18.52 8.48
C LYS A 281 17.75 18.63 7.16
N GLU A 282 17.43 17.51 6.57
CA GLU A 282 16.68 17.36 5.32
C GLU A 282 15.27 17.91 5.48
N ALA A 283 14.52 17.45 6.46
CA ALA A 283 13.18 17.94 6.79
C ALA A 283 13.14 19.46 7.05
N ALA A 284 14.12 19.98 7.78
CA ALA A 284 14.23 21.43 8.00
C ALA A 284 14.58 22.21 6.73
N ALA A 285 15.35 21.62 5.80
CA ALA A 285 15.62 22.21 4.52
C ALA A 285 14.36 22.30 3.65
N GLU A 286 13.58 21.22 3.58
CA GLU A 286 12.31 21.21 2.85
C GLU A 286 11.31 22.25 3.40
N MET A 287 11.20 22.37 4.72
CA MET A 287 10.35 23.39 5.34
C MET A 287 10.84 24.83 5.04
N ARG A 288 12.15 25.06 4.99
CA ARG A 288 12.70 26.39 4.58
C ARG A 288 12.48 26.66 3.10
N ASP A 289 12.64 25.65 2.25
CA ASP A 289 12.41 25.78 0.80
C ASP A 289 10.94 26.09 0.50
N ALA A 290 10.01 25.49 1.28
CA ALA A 290 8.60 25.80 1.20
C ALA A 290 8.28 27.26 1.60
N LEU A 291 9.15 27.94 2.36
CA LEU A 291 8.97 29.30 2.84
C LEU A 291 9.86 30.35 2.15
N LYS A 292 10.73 29.91 1.23
CA LYS A 292 11.72 30.80 0.59
C LYS A 292 11.04 31.98 -0.13
N GLY A 293 11.45 33.21 0.24
CA GLY A 293 10.90 34.44 -0.33
C GLY A 293 9.66 34.97 0.37
N SER A 294 9.23 34.34 1.45
CA SER A 294 8.16 34.80 2.32
C SER A 294 8.58 36.03 3.14
N SER A 295 7.64 36.94 3.45
CA SER A 295 7.84 38.04 4.42
C SER A 295 8.18 37.54 5.83
N LEU A 296 8.10 36.25 6.12
CA LEU A 296 8.56 35.69 7.39
C LEU A 296 10.09 35.84 7.61
N PHE A 297 10.84 36.09 6.54
CA PHE A 297 12.29 36.37 6.62
C PHE A 297 12.59 37.85 6.83
N ASP A 298 11.60 38.73 6.70
CA ASP A 298 11.76 40.16 6.91
C ASP A 298 11.60 40.53 8.41
N GLU A 299 12.18 41.66 8.82
CA GLU A 299 12.00 42.16 10.17
C GLU A 299 10.53 42.59 10.40
N ASP A 300 9.92 42.05 11.47
CA ASP A 300 8.59 42.44 11.92
C ASP A 300 8.54 42.46 13.46
N LYS A 301 8.42 43.68 14.04
CA LYS A 301 8.38 43.90 15.50
C LYS A 301 7.09 43.37 16.13
N SER A 302 6.05 43.11 15.37
CA SER A 302 4.80 42.53 15.84
C SER A 302 4.86 41.00 15.98
N ARG A 303 5.89 40.34 15.41
CA ARG A 303 6.05 38.90 15.45
C ARG A 303 6.42 38.45 16.86
N ALA A 304 5.78 37.35 17.29
CA ALA A 304 6.08 36.70 18.56
C ALA A 304 7.53 36.24 18.65
N LEU A 305 8.17 36.39 19.81
CA LEU A 305 9.53 35.87 20.04
C LEU A 305 9.56 34.34 19.90
N GLN A 306 8.53 33.66 20.36
CA GLN A 306 8.35 32.20 20.23
C GLN A 306 6.88 31.87 19.93
N ASP A 307 6.69 31.02 18.93
CA ASP A 307 5.39 30.46 18.59
C ASP A 307 4.99 29.31 19.54
N PRO A 308 3.73 28.86 19.51
CA PRO A 308 3.31 27.64 20.16
C PRO A 308 4.18 26.43 19.76
N LEU A 309 4.34 25.49 20.66
CA LEU A 309 5.25 24.35 20.48
C LEU A 309 5.04 23.59 19.15
N THR A 310 3.81 23.40 18.72
CA THR A 310 3.50 22.67 17.49
C THR A 310 4.06 23.31 16.22
N PHE A 311 4.17 24.63 16.17
CA PHE A 311 4.89 25.31 15.08
C PHE A 311 6.40 25.10 15.18
N ARG A 312 6.94 25.03 16.39
CA ARG A 312 8.39 24.91 16.64
C ARG A 312 8.92 23.51 16.47
N VAL A 313 8.11 22.46 16.73
CA VAL A 313 8.53 21.06 16.76
C VAL A 313 8.04 20.23 15.58
N THR A 314 7.23 20.75 14.69
CA THR A 314 6.75 20.01 13.51
C THR A 314 7.89 19.43 12.68
N VAL A 315 9.04 20.11 12.61
CA VAL A 315 10.23 19.62 11.90
C VAL A 315 10.72 18.26 12.42
N PHE A 316 10.63 18.00 13.72
CA PHE A 316 10.99 16.70 14.30
C PHE A 316 9.98 15.62 13.93
N GLY A 317 8.68 15.98 13.93
CA GLY A 317 7.62 15.05 13.50
C GLY A 317 7.73 14.70 12.02
N LEU A 318 8.04 15.68 11.17
CA LEU A 318 8.27 15.47 9.74
C LEU A 318 9.46 14.54 9.52
N ALA A 319 10.62 14.81 10.15
CA ALA A 319 11.82 13.99 10.02
C ALA A 319 11.58 12.52 10.40
N GLU A 320 10.83 12.27 11.49
CA GLU A 320 10.51 10.90 11.91
C GLU A 320 9.46 10.24 11.01
N ALA A 321 8.49 10.99 10.47
CA ALA A 321 7.52 10.46 9.52
C ALA A 321 8.20 10.07 8.18
N GLU A 322 9.07 10.91 7.64
CA GLU A 322 9.87 10.61 6.44
C GLU A 322 10.70 9.33 6.62
N ARG A 323 11.38 9.19 7.76
CA ARG A 323 12.15 7.98 8.08
C ARG A 323 11.26 6.75 8.19
N ALA A 324 10.12 6.88 8.87
CA ALA A 324 9.20 5.75 9.06
C ALA A 324 8.63 5.28 7.71
N VAL A 325 8.24 6.21 6.83
CA VAL A 325 7.77 5.89 5.48
C VAL A 325 8.87 5.27 4.63
N LYS A 326 10.09 5.81 4.70
CA LYS A 326 11.24 5.23 3.99
C LYS A 326 11.51 3.79 4.46
N ASP A 327 11.60 3.57 5.77
CA ASP A 327 11.84 2.24 6.34
C ASP A 327 10.71 1.26 5.95
N LEU A 328 9.44 1.72 5.91
CA LEU A 328 8.31 0.93 5.44
C LEU A 328 8.47 0.53 3.96
N ASN A 329 8.85 1.47 3.10
CA ASN A 329 9.09 1.19 1.68
C ASN A 329 10.25 0.21 1.48
N ASP A 330 11.32 0.33 2.26
CA ASP A 330 12.48 -0.56 2.19
C ASP A 330 12.07 -2.01 2.56
N VAL A 331 11.35 -2.22 3.66
CA VAL A 331 10.90 -3.58 4.04
C VAL A 331 9.83 -4.14 3.10
N LEU A 332 8.94 -3.30 2.55
CA LEU A 332 7.97 -3.72 1.53
C LEU A 332 8.67 -4.16 0.25
N THR A 333 9.75 -3.47 -0.15
CA THR A 333 10.53 -3.86 -1.33
C THR A 333 11.18 -5.23 -1.14
N VAL A 334 11.66 -5.55 0.06
CA VAL A 334 12.14 -6.90 0.38
C VAL A 334 11.00 -7.91 0.33
N GLN A 335 9.86 -7.59 0.95
CA GLN A 335 8.69 -8.48 1.03
C GLN A 335 8.19 -8.91 -0.35
N ILE A 336 8.07 -7.96 -1.30
CA ILE A 336 7.53 -8.26 -2.65
C ILE A 336 8.53 -8.97 -3.58
N ASN A 337 9.81 -9.05 -3.19
CA ASN A 337 10.90 -9.66 -3.95
C ASN A 337 11.53 -10.87 -3.23
N SER A 338 10.81 -11.46 -2.29
CA SER A 338 11.25 -12.64 -1.54
C SER A 338 10.14 -13.69 -1.45
N SER A 339 10.47 -14.90 -0.99
CA SER A 339 9.48 -15.96 -0.83
C SER A 339 8.98 -16.03 0.60
N ASP A 340 7.66 -16.08 0.76
CA ASP A 340 6.96 -16.33 2.01
C ASP A 340 6.38 -17.75 2.12
N ASP A 341 6.85 -18.66 1.29
CA ASP A 341 6.35 -20.04 1.21
C ASP A 341 6.83 -20.95 2.35
N ASN A 342 5.93 -21.82 2.81
CA ASN A 342 6.21 -22.92 3.74
C ASN A 342 5.54 -24.22 3.26
N PRO A 343 6.29 -25.33 3.09
CA PRO A 343 7.76 -25.43 3.14
C PRO A 343 8.43 -24.74 1.96
N ALA A 344 9.66 -24.26 2.19
CA ALA A 344 10.48 -23.67 1.15
C ALA A 344 11.08 -24.75 0.24
N THR A 345 10.98 -24.57 -1.07
CA THR A 345 11.59 -25.45 -2.08
C THR A 345 12.92 -24.84 -2.53
N LEU A 346 14.03 -25.50 -2.24
CA LEU A 346 15.38 -24.96 -2.40
C LEU A 346 16.16 -25.81 -3.41
N LEU A 347 16.35 -25.28 -4.62
CA LEU A 347 17.22 -25.88 -5.65
C LEU A 347 18.71 -25.61 -5.40
N ASP A 348 19.00 -24.60 -4.57
CA ASP A 348 20.31 -24.12 -4.19
C ASP A 348 20.77 -24.61 -2.79
N ALA A 349 20.09 -25.63 -2.25
CA ALA A 349 20.48 -26.25 -0.97
C ALA A 349 21.86 -26.91 -1.08
N THR A 350 22.74 -26.60 -0.11
CA THR A 350 24.15 -27.02 -0.15
C THR A 350 24.41 -28.30 0.63
N GLU A 351 25.52 -29.01 0.31
CA GLU A 351 25.93 -30.19 1.06
C GLU A 351 26.35 -29.84 2.50
N GLU A 352 26.83 -28.62 2.78
CA GLU A 352 27.10 -28.15 4.14
C GLU A 352 25.81 -28.14 4.97
N LEU A 353 24.72 -27.59 4.41
CA LEU A 353 23.40 -27.62 5.04
C LEU A 353 22.95 -29.08 5.29
N ARG A 354 23.13 -29.94 4.31
CA ARG A 354 22.79 -31.37 4.41
C ARG A 354 23.54 -32.08 5.53
N ALA A 355 24.80 -31.71 5.73
CA ALA A 355 25.69 -32.31 6.73
C ALA A 355 25.41 -31.84 8.17
N GLU A 356 24.56 -30.84 8.40
CA GLU A 356 24.28 -30.33 9.74
C GLU A 356 23.66 -31.39 10.66
N SER A 357 22.78 -32.23 10.15
CA SER A 357 22.23 -33.36 10.91
C SER A 357 21.53 -34.39 10.00
N THR A 358 21.37 -35.61 10.51
CA THR A 358 20.57 -36.65 9.83
C THR A 358 19.11 -36.24 9.63
N ARG A 359 18.57 -35.33 10.49
CA ARG A 359 17.23 -34.79 10.33
C ARG A 359 17.17 -33.84 9.13
N VAL A 360 18.17 -32.99 8.96
CA VAL A 360 18.25 -32.05 7.83
C VAL A 360 18.44 -32.82 6.53
N ASP A 361 19.26 -33.89 6.50
CA ASP A 361 19.42 -34.80 5.35
C ASP A 361 18.07 -35.36 4.88
N ASN A 362 17.13 -35.64 5.78
CA ASN A 362 15.80 -36.12 5.41
C ASN A 362 14.99 -35.18 4.53
N TYR A 363 15.29 -33.88 4.53
CA TYR A 363 14.62 -32.89 3.68
C TYR A 363 15.18 -32.84 2.26
N PHE A 364 16.37 -33.46 2.02
CA PHE A 364 17.01 -33.48 0.72
C PHE A 364 16.39 -34.54 -0.20
N ILE A 365 16.23 -34.14 -1.43
CA ILE A 365 15.67 -34.94 -2.52
C ILE A 365 16.74 -35.09 -3.59
N ASP A 366 17.20 -36.33 -3.82
CA ASP A 366 18.18 -36.70 -4.85
C ASP A 366 17.45 -37.26 -6.08
N GLY A 367 16.59 -36.41 -6.69
CA GLY A 367 15.84 -36.81 -7.87
C GLY A 367 16.71 -36.88 -9.13
N LYS A 368 16.16 -37.46 -10.19
CA LYS A 368 16.82 -37.57 -11.50
C LYS A 368 16.79 -36.26 -12.27
N GLU A 369 15.63 -35.61 -12.29
CA GLU A 369 15.37 -34.37 -13.04
C GLU A 369 15.70 -33.12 -12.22
N ALA A 370 15.54 -33.19 -10.89
CA ALA A 370 15.84 -32.10 -9.98
C ALA A 370 16.40 -32.61 -8.64
N LYS A 371 17.37 -31.87 -8.09
CA LYS A 371 17.96 -32.10 -6.78
C LYS A 371 17.83 -30.82 -5.95
N GLY A 372 17.71 -30.98 -4.61
CA GLY A 372 17.59 -29.89 -3.70
C GLY A 372 16.94 -30.30 -2.40
N ALA A 373 16.32 -29.35 -1.67
CA ALA A 373 15.65 -29.64 -0.41
C ALA A 373 14.27 -29.02 -0.35
N ILE A 374 13.36 -29.64 0.41
CA ILE A 374 12.05 -29.06 0.75
C ILE A 374 11.98 -29.00 2.26
N ILE A 375 12.13 -27.77 2.80
CA ILE A 375 12.41 -27.54 4.22
C ILE A 375 11.26 -26.75 4.86
N PRO A 376 10.70 -27.19 6.01
CA PRO A 376 9.77 -26.39 6.79
C PRO A 376 10.38 -25.03 7.16
N SER A 377 9.60 -23.95 7.03
CA SER A 377 10.07 -22.58 7.27
C SER A 377 9.04 -21.75 8.04
N GLY A 378 9.48 -20.63 8.60
CA GLY A 378 8.64 -19.56 9.14
C GLY A 378 8.57 -18.33 8.23
N ASN A 379 8.92 -18.46 6.96
CA ASN A 379 9.05 -17.32 6.03
C ASN A 379 7.71 -16.60 5.77
N PHE A 380 6.60 -17.22 6.10
CA PHE A 380 5.27 -16.60 6.03
C PHE A 380 5.02 -15.54 7.10
N ASN A 381 5.90 -15.37 8.10
CA ASN A 381 5.70 -14.35 9.14
C ASN A 381 6.13 -12.95 8.65
N PRO A 382 5.20 -11.99 8.45
CA PRO A 382 5.49 -10.65 7.95
C PRO A 382 5.74 -9.64 9.07
N LEU A 383 6.20 -10.04 10.25
CA LEU A 383 6.41 -9.17 11.40
C LEU A 383 7.24 -7.90 11.09
N PRO A 384 8.31 -7.95 10.26
CA PRO A 384 9.04 -6.74 9.91
C PRO A 384 8.16 -5.66 9.25
N VAL A 385 7.25 -6.06 8.36
CA VAL A 385 6.30 -5.15 7.71
C VAL A 385 5.27 -4.61 8.71
N ALA A 386 4.72 -5.48 9.57
CA ALA A 386 3.74 -5.08 10.58
C ALA A 386 4.31 -4.05 11.57
N LEU A 387 5.54 -4.22 12.02
CA LEU A 387 6.21 -3.27 12.92
C LEU A 387 6.53 -1.94 12.21
N ALA A 388 6.95 -1.98 10.94
CA ALA A 388 7.19 -0.76 10.16
C ALA A 388 5.89 0.03 9.95
N LEU A 389 4.76 -0.63 9.65
CA LEU A 389 3.44 0.00 9.56
C LEU A 389 3.03 0.67 10.87
N GLN A 390 3.19 0.00 12.00
CA GLN A 390 2.81 0.54 13.31
C GLN A 390 3.69 1.74 13.71
N ARG A 391 5.00 1.68 13.42
CA ARG A 391 5.89 2.84 13.59
C ARG A 391 5.45 4.01 12.73
N THR A 392 5.09 3.74 11.47
CA THR A 392 4.60 4.78 10.54
C THR A 392 3.27 5.35 11.03
N SER A 393 2.33 4.52 11.50
CA SER A 393 1.06 4.97 12.08
C SER A 393 1.26 5.94 13.25
N LEU A 394 2.21 5.64 14.14
CA LEU A 394 2.53 6.50 15.27
C LEU A 394 3.12 7.85 14.80
N ALA A 395 4.04 7.84 13.83
CA ALA A 395 4.63 9.06 13.28
C ALA A 395 3.59 9.93 12.56
N MET A 396 2.70 9.33 11.77
CA MET A 396 1.61 10.03 11.08
C MET A 396 0.58 10.61 12.07
N ALA A 397 0.28 9.90 13.17
CA ALA A 397 -0.58 10.43 14.23
C ALA A 397 0.02 11.67 14.92
N HIS A 398 1.35 11.75 15.07
CA HIS A 398 2.03 12.98 15.53
C HIS A 398 1.90 14.14 14.55
N LEU A 399 2.07 13.91 13.23
CA LEU A 399 1.84 14.96 12.23
C LEU A 399 0.40 15.48 12.25
N SER A 400 -0.57 14.57 12.33
CA SER A 400 -1.98 14.87 12.50
C SER A 400 -2.24 15.72 13.76
N HIS A 401 -1.63 15.35 14.90
CA HIS A 401 -1.73 16.11 16.14
C HIS A 401 -1.23 17.56 15.96
N TYR A 402 -0.04 17.71 15.37
CA TYR A 402 0.52 19.06 15.16
C TYR A 402 -0.36 19.90 14.24
N ALA A 403 -0.91 19.33 13.18
CA ALA A 403 -1.81 20.02 12.27
C ALA A 403 -3.08 20.51 12.98
N VAL A 404 -3.71 19.68 13.80
CA VAL A 404 -4.89 20.06 14.60
C VAL A 404 -4.56 21.22 15.54
N GLN A 405 -3.43 21.15 16.25
CA GLN A 405 -3.05 22.22 17.17
C GLN A 405 -2.72 23.53 16.43
N ARG A 406 -2.03 23.48 15.28
CA ARG A 406 -1.80 24.67 14.44
C ARG A 406 -3.12 25.29 13.97
N THR A 407 -4.08 24.47 13.57
CA THR A 407 -5.40 24.92 13.14
C THR A 407 -6.17 25.65 14.27
N LEU A 408 -6.09 25.11 15.50
CA LEU A 408 -6.66 25.75 16.69
C LEU A 408 -6.00 27.12 16.96
N HIS A 409 -4.66 27.18 16.91
CA HIS A 409 -3.94 28.44 17.13
C HIS A 409 -4.22 29.50 16.05
N LEU A 410 -4.42 29.08 14.78
CA LEU A 410 -4.84 30.00 13.73
C LEU A 410 -6.22 30.61 14.00
N SER A 411 -7.10 29.90 14.69
CA SER A 411 -8.45 30.39 15.05
C SER A 411 -8.47 31.31 16.27
N ASP A 412 -7.35 31.43 16.98
CA ASP A 412 -7.23 32.21 18.22
C ASP A 412 -6.61 33.60 17.94
N ASP A 413 -7.34 34.64 18.27
CA ASP A 413 -6.90 36.02 18.10
C ASP A 413 -5.68 36.39 18.94
N HIS A 414 -5.48 35.71 20.08
CA HIS A 414 -4.29 35.90 20.93
C HIS A 414 -2.99 35.57 20.20
N PHE A 415 -2.97 34.48 19.39
CA PHE A 415 -1.77 34.05 18.68
C PHE A 415 -1.60 34.78 17.33
N THR A 416 -2.70 35.02 16.61
CA THR A 416 -2.63 35.54 15.24
C THR A 416 -2.66 37.08 15.17
N GLY A 417 -3.22 37.73 16.20
CA GLY A 417 -3.58 39.14 16.13
C GLY A 417 -4.67 39.48 15.09
N LEU A 418 -5.37 38.44 14.59
CA LEU A 418 -6.50 38.53 13.68
C LEU A 418 -7.82 38.47 14.46
N SER A 419 -8.95 38.38 13.76
CA SER A 419 -10.24 38.19 14.42
C SER A 419 -10.39 36.76 14.97
N ARG A 420 -11.05 36.61 16.12
CA ARG A 420 -11.36 35.30 16.71
C ARG A 420 -12.10 34.41 15.70
N PHE A 421 -11.72 33.13 15.62
CA PHE A 421 -12.24 32.18 14.67
C PHE A 421 -12.11 32.61 13.21
N LEU A 422 -11.18 33.54 12.91
CA LEU A 422 -10.93 34.09 11.57
C LEU A 422 -12.20 34.69 10.94
N THR A 423 -13.03 35.32 11.78
CA THR A 423 -14.31 35.89 11.39
C THR A 423 -14.10 37.11 10.49
N ASP A 424 -14.78 37.16 9.32
CA ASP A 424 -14.86 38.38 8.52
C ASP A 424 -15.54 39.51 9.35
N PRO A 425 -15.06 40.75 9.28
CA PRO A 425 -15.64 41.87 10.07
C PRO A 425 -17.14 42.07 9.87
N THR A 426 -17.68 41.64 8.73
CA THR A 426 -19.11 41.76 8.41
C THR A 426 -19.94 40.54 8.86
N ASN A 427 -19.30 39.42 9.21
CA ASN A 427 -19.97 38.19 9.64
C ASN A 427 -20.45 38.33 11.10
N LYS A 428 -21.74 38.10 11.33
CA LYS A 428 -22.38 38.07 12.66
C LYS A 428 -22.59 36.65 13.20
N GLY A 429 -22.11 35.62 12.46
CA GLY A 429 -22.32 34.22 12.77
C GLY A 429 -21.18 33.60 13.61
N HIS A 430 -20.87 32.34 13.31
CA HIS A 430 -19.98 31.50 14.10
C HIS A 430 -18.57 31.35 13.51
N ALA A 431 -18.37 31.69 12.24
CA ALA A 431 -17.12 31.48 11.50
C ALA A 431 -16.55 30.04 11.72
N PHE A 432 -15.28 29.89 12.04
CA PHE A 432 -14.68 28.57 12.19
C PHE A 432 -14.79 27.94 13.60
N GLY A 433 -15.53 28.56 14.53
CA GLY A 433 -15.64 28.05 15.90
C GLY A 433 -16.32 26.68 16.00
N ALA A 434 -17.33 26.41 15.16
CA ALA A 434 -18.07 25.14 15.19
C ALA A 434 -17.31 23.97 14.55
N ILE A 435 -16.53 24.20 13.47
CA ILE A 435 -15.88 23.14 12.69
C ILE A 435 -14.68 22.51 13.40
N GLN A 436 -14.23 23.11 14.51
CA GLN A 436 -13.14 22.54 15.35
C GLN A 436 -13.43 21.12 15.82
N LYS A 437 -14.71 20.76 16.00
CA LYS A 437 -15.12 19.41 16.40
C LYS A 437 -14.79 18.36 15.36
N ALA A 438 -14.82 18.69 14.07
CA ALA A 438 -14.56 17.77 12.98
C ALA A 438 -13.10 17.27 13.01
N TYR A 439 -12.13 18.18 13.03
CA TYR A 439 -10.73 17.76 13.04
C TYR A 439 -10.29 17.16 14.38
N MET A 440 -10.91 17.57 15.50
CA MET A 440 -10.65 16.95 16.79
C MET A 440 -11.15 15.50 16.83
N ALA A 441 -12.33 15.20 16.29
CA ALA A 441 -12.84 13.83 16.23
C ALA A 441 -11.93 12.92 15.39
N MET A 442 -11.48 13.38 14.22
CA MET A 442 -10.52 12.64 13.39
C MET A 442 -9.17 12.44 14.09
N HIS A 443 -8.69 13.44 14.83
CA HIS A 443 -7.47 13.31 15.60
C HIS A 443 -7.57 12.24 16.69
N VAL A 444 -8.67 12.23 17.46
CA VAL A 444 -8.90 11.21 18.50
C VAL A 444 -8.95 9.80 17.88
N GLU A 445 -9.59 9.65 16.71
CA GLU A 445 -9.57 8.39 15.95
C GLU A 445 -8.14 8.00 15.57
N ASN A 446 -7.34 8.94 15.04
CA ASN A 446 -5.93 8.68 14.66
C ASN A 446 -5.08 8.23 15.85
N MET A 447 -5.26 8.83 17.03
CA MET A 447 -4.58 8.40 18.25
C MET A 447 -4.96 6.97 18.65
N SER A 448 -6.23 6.58 18.49
CA SER A 448 -6.69 5.22 18.75
C SER A 448 -6.11 4.21 17.76
N LEU A 449 -6.10 4.55 16.46
CA LEU A 449 -5.59 3.69 15.39
C LEU A 449 -4.06 3.50 15.43
N ALA A 450 -3.32 4.44 16.03
CA ALA A 450 -1.87 4.35 16.18
C ALA A 450 -1.40 3.36 17.25
N ASN A 451 -2.33 2.79 18.04
CA ASN A 451 -1.96 1.75 19.00
C ASN A 451 -1.52 0.47 18.28
N PRO A 452 -0.45 -0.19 18.77
CA PRO A 452 0.02 -1.44 18.20
C PRO A 452 -1.05 -2.54 18.24
N VAL A 453 -1.22 -3.26 17.13
CA VAL A 453 -2.19 -4.36 17.01
C VAL A 453 -1.54 -5.75 16.89
N SER A 454 -0.23 -5.81 16.62
CA SER A 454 0.50 -7.07 16.38
C SER A 454 0.59 -7.98 17.61
N LEU A 455 0.25 -7.48 18.80
CA LEU A 455 0.27 -8.28 20.03
C LEU A 455 -1.11 -8.87 20.40
N PHE A 456 -2.16 -8.59 19.62
CA PHE A 456 -3.51 -9.01 19.95
C PHE A 456 -3.91 -10.25 19.17
N GLY A 457 -4.25 -11.32 19.89
CA GLY A 457 -4.75 -12.55 19.29
C GLY A 457 -4.87 -13.66 20.33
N MET A 458 -5.43 -14.76 19.89
CA MET A 458 -5.55 -16.01 20.66
C MET A 458 -5.18 -17.17 19.75
N PRO A 459 -4.59 -18.26 20.27
CA PRO A 459 -4.27 -19.43 19.46
C PRO A 459 -5.50 -19.96 18.72
N VAL A 460 -5.30 -20.33 17.44
CA VAL A 460 -6.32 -20.94 16.57
C VAL A 460 -5.80 -22.26 15.97
N ALA A 461 -6.62 -22.91 15.17
CA ALA A 461 -6.28 -24.18 14.51
C ALA A 461 -5.76 -25.26 15.49
N GLY A 462 -6.36 -25.34 16.70
CA GLY A 462 -5.97 -26.28 17.74
C GLY A 462 -4.59 -25.99 18.31
N ASP A 463 -4.32 -24.73 18.59
CA ASP A 463 -3.11 -24.20 19.21
C ASP A 463 -1.81 -24.36 18.38
N ILE A 464 -1.93 -24.68 17.08
CA ILE A 464 -0.75 -24.74 16.20
C ILE A 464 -0.40 -23.38 15.60
N GLU A 465 -1.37 -22.48 15.52
CA GLU A 465 -1.19 -21.09 15.11
C GLU A 465 -1.34 -20.22 16.36
N ASP A 466 -0.23 -20.00 17.07
CA ASP A 466 -0.17 -19.40 18.40
C ASP A 466 0.51 -18.01 18.43
N THR A 467 0.84 -17.47 17.26
CA THR A 467 1.34 -16.10 17.09
C THR A 467 0.64 -15.38 15.95
N PHE A 468 0.68 -14.03 15.97
CA PHE A 468 -0.07 -13.18 15.03
C PHE A 468 0.72 -11.92 14.74
N THR A 469 0.55 -11.34 13.56
CA THR A 469 1.09 -10.02 13.23
C THR A 469 -0.01 -8.99 12.97
N ASN A 470 -1.23 -9.44 12.66
CA ASN A 470 -2.36 -8.59 12.27
C ASN A 470 -1.99 -7.58 11.18
N LEU A 471 -1.12 -7.98 10.22
CA LEU A 471 -0.55 -7.13 9.19
C LEU A 471 -1.60 -6.30 8.46
N MET A 472 -2.69 -6.95 8.01
CA MET A 472 -3.75 -6.26 7.26
C MET A 472 -4.48 -5.22 8.12
N LEU A 473 -4.71 -5.49 9.40
CA LEU A 473 -5.31 -4.53 10.32
C LEU A 473 -4.37 -3.33 10.53
N ALA A 474 -3.07 -3.55 10.72
CA ALA A 474 -2.08 -2.49 10.83
C ALA A 474 -2.05 -1.61 9.56
N ALA A 475 -2.11 -2.21 8.38
CA ALA A 475 -2.16 -1.48 7.11
C ALA A 475 -3.46 -0.67 6.95
N LYS A 476 -4.62 -1.24 7.30
CA LYS A 476 -5.90 -0.52 7.29
C LYS A 476 -5.92 0.64 8.27
N ASN A 477 -5.32 0.47 9.45
CA ASN A 477 -5.20 1.54 10.44
C ASN A 477 -4.37 2.70 9.89
N LEU A 478 -3.21 2.45 9.29
CA LEU A 478 -2.39 3.49 8.67
C LEU A 478 -3.15 4.18 7.53
N ASN A 479 -3.78 3.45 6.64
CA ASN A 479 -4.62 4.02 5.58
C ASN A 479 -5.72 4.94 6.13
N ARG A 480 -6.32 4.60 7.26
CA ARG A 480 -7.35 5.43 7.90
C ARG A 480 -6.76 6.69 8.52
N ILE A 481 -5.59 6.59 9.18
CA ILE A 481 -4.84 7.73 9.71
C ILE A 481 -4.49 8.71 8.58
N ASP A 482 -4.01 8.22 7.45
CA ASP A 482 -3.60 9.05 6.33
C ASP A 482 -4.80 9.79 5.71
N ARG A 483 -5.92 9.10 5.49
CA ARG A 483 -7.16 9.73 5.01
C ARG A 483 -7.69 10.80 5.97
N ASN A 484 -7.68 10.52 7.26
CA ASN A 484 -8.06 11.51 8.28
C ASN A 484 -7.10 12.71 8.27
N THR A 485 -5.80 12.46 8.13
CA THR A 485 -4.77 13.51 8.08
C THR A 485 -4.92 14.39 6.85
N MET A 486 -5.27 13.84 5.69
CA MET A 486 -5.61 14.64 4.49
C MET A 486 -6.81 15.55 4.71
N GLN A 487 -7.85 15.09 5.42
CA GLN A 487 -8.99 15.93 5.79
C GLN A 487 -8.61 17.02 6.80
N ILE A 488 -7.76 16.69 7.77
CA ILE A 488 -7.20 17.64 8.73
C ILE A 488 -6.36 18.70 8.00
N TYR A 489 -5.53 18.31 7.03
CA TYR A 489 -4.75 19.25 6.21
C TYR A 489 -5.65 20.14 5.33
N SER A 490 -6.76 19.62 4.82
CA SER A 490 -7.76 20.45 4.13
C SER A 490 -8.33 21.52 5.07
N LEU A 491 -8.70 21.14 6.29
CA LEU A 491 -9.18 22.08 7.32
C LEU A 491 -8.10 23.07 7.76
N GLU A 492 -6.85 22.62 7.93
CA GLU A 492 -5.72 23.51 8.23
C GLU A 492 -5.49 24.51 7.10
N THR A 493 -5.53 24.06 5.84
CA THR A 493 -5.38 24.91 4.65
C THR A 493 -6.53 25.93 4.55
N LEU A 494 -7.77 25.53 4.88
CA LEU A 494 -8.91 26.43 4.95
C LEU A 494 -8.69 27.56 5.96
N HIS A 495 -8.20 27.22 7.16
CA HIS A 495 -7.89 28.21 8.20
C HIS A 495 -6.71 29.11 7.80
N ALA A 496 -5.63 28.50 7.30
CA ALA A 496 -4.43 29.22 6.89
C ALA A 496 -4.71 30.23 5.76
N THR A 497 -5.45 29.82 4.73
CA THR A 497 -5.83 30.72 3.64
C THR A 497 -6.73 31.87 4.13
N GLN A 498 -7.69 31.59 5.03
CA GLN A 498 -8.52 32.63 5.63
C GLN A 498 -7.69 33.62 6.49
N ALA A 499 -6.74 33.11 7.27
CA ALA A 499 -5.83 33.93 8.05
C ALA A 499 -4.97 34.84 7.15
N ILE A 500 -4.51 34.33 6.03
CA ILE A 500 -3.73 35.10 5.04
C ILE A 500 -4.59 36.21 4.42
N ASP A 501 -5.83 35.91 4.01
CA ASP A 501 -6.72 36.94 3.48
C ASP A 501 -6.92 38.09 4.47
N LEU A 502 -7.21 37.77 5.73
CA LEU A 502 -7.37 38.76 6.80
C LEU A 502 -6.06 39.56 7.08
N ARG A 503 -4.90 38.86 6.97
CA ARG A 503 -3.59 39.49 7.14
C ARG A 503 -3.27 40.46 6.01
N LEU A 504 -3.54 40.11 4.76
CA LEU A 504 -3.37 40.97 3.60
C LEU A 504 -4.20 42.26 3.65
N VAL A 505 -5.36 42.24 4.34
CA VAL A 505 -6.12 43.46 4.62
C VAL A 505 -5.37 44.40 5.58
N LYS A 506 -4.67 43.85 6.58
CA LYS A 506 -3.87 44.63 7.56
C LYS A 506 -2.48 45.00 7.04
N THR A 507 -1.86 44.13 6.24
CA THR A 507 -0.49 44.25 5.74
C THR A 507 -0.48 43.87 4.25
N PRO A 508 -0.88 44.81 3.34
CA PRO A 508 -1.04 44.54 1.91
C PRO A 508 0.26 44.08 1.22
N ASP A 509 1.43 44.45 1.75
CA ASP A 509 2.74 44.11 1.21
C ASP A 509 3.26 42.76 1.71
N PHE A 510 2.51 42.02 2.54
CA PHE A 510 2.90 40.70 3.02
C PHE A 510 3.00 39.72 1.86
N LYS A 511 4.18 39.10 1.69
CA LYS A 511 4.49 38.19 0.58
C LYS A 511 4.48 36.75 1.05
N LEU A 512 3.71 35.92 0.37
CA LEU A 512 3.80 34.46 0.47
C LEU A 512 5.02 33.95 -0.31
N SER A 513 5.56 32.81 0.12
CA SER A 513 6.54 32.08 -0.69
C SER A 513 5.89 31.58 -2.00
N ALA A 514 6.70 31.20 -2.98
CA ALA A 514 6.17 30.65 -4.23
C ALA A 514 5.42 29.31 -4.03
N PRO A 515 5.91 28.33 -3.23
CA PRO A 515 5.19 27.09 -2.96
C PRO A 515 3.85 27.31 -2.22
N THR A 516 3.85 28.13 -1.14
CA THR A 516 2.64 28.40 -0.37
C THR A 516 1.63 29.23 -1.17
N LYS A 517 2.11 30.18 -2.00
CA LYS A 517 1.25 30.94 -2.92
C LYS A 517 0.57 30.03 -3.94
N LYS A 518 1.31 29.04 -4.49
CA LYS A 518 0.73 28.07 -5.41
C LYS A 518 -0.40 27.27 -4.75
N LEU A 519 -0.19 26.80 -3.51
CA LEU A 519 -1.23 26.09 -2.76
C LEU A 519 -2.40 27.02 -2.43
N TYR A 520 -2.14 28.25 -1.96
CA TYR A 520 -3.14 29.25 -1.68
C TYR A 520 -4.04 29.51 -2.91
N ASP A 521 -3.44 29.75 -4.07
CA ASP A 521 -4.17 30.03 -5.30
C ASP A 521 -5.01 28.83 -5.76
N ALA A 522 -4.43 27.62 -5.73
CA ALA A 522 -5.15 26.40 -6.05
C ALA A 522 -6.33 26.15 -5.11
N PHE A 523 -6.12 26.37 -3.82
CA PHE A 523 -7.17 26.19 -2.82
C PHE A 523 -8.28 27.22 -2.97
N ARG A 524 -7.95 28.51 -3.15
CA ARG A 524 -8.93 29.60 -3.31
C ARG A 524 -9.76 29.52 -4.59
N LYS A 525 -9.25 28.84 -5.60
CA LYS A 525 -10.01 28.55 -6.83
C LYS A 525 -11.21 27.64 -6.55
N GLU A 526 -11.06 26.65 -5.67
CA GLU A 526 -12.08 25.65 -5.36
C GLU A 526 -12.84 25.95 -4.05
N VAL A 527 -12.22 26.68 -3.12
CA VAL A 527 -12.77 27.03 -1.81
C VAL A 527 -12.68 28.54 -1.59
N PRO A 528 -13.77 29.29 -1.87
CA PRO A 528 -13.78 30.75 -1.76
C PRO A 528 -13.57 31.23 -0.33
N TYR A 529 -13.13 32.51 -0.19
CA TYR A 529 -13.07 33.21 1.09
C TYR A 529 -14.41 33.13 1.86
N VAL A 530 -14.34 32.94 3.17
CA VAL A 530 -15.50 32.79 4.04
C VAL A 530 -15.90 34.17 4.57
N LYS A 531 -16.75 34.89 3.80
CA LYS A 531 -17.29 36.17 4.19
C LYS A 531 -18.48 36.03 5.14
N ALA A 532 -19.27 34.99 5.01
CA ALA A 532 -20.42 34.64 5.85
C ALA A 532 -20.45 33.13 6.11
N ASP A 533 -21.13 32.73 7.18
CA ASP A 533 -21.27 31.30 7.49
C ASP A 533 -21.96 30.55 6.35
N ARG A 534 -21.45 29.32 6.07
CA ARG A 534 -22.00 28.41 5.07
C ARG A 534 -21.76 26.93 5.50
N GLN A 535 -22.25 26.00 4.72
CA GLN A 535 -21.92 24.56 4.92
C GLN A 535 -20.48 24.31 4.48
N PHE A 536 -19.64 23.79 5.39
CA PHE A 536 -18.22 23.57 5.13
C PHE A 536 -17.89 22.17 4.62
N THR A 537 -18.84 21.25 4.57
CA THR A 537 -18.60 19.84 4.15
C THR A 537 -18.01 19.77 2.75
N ASP A 538 -18.59 20.52 1.80
CA ASP A 538 -18.09 20.55 0.42
C ASP A 538 -16.75 21.28 0.31
N ASP A 539 -16.54 22.35 1.10
CA ASP A 539 -15.25 23.04 1.17
C ASP A 539 -14.12 22.11 1.61
N ILE A 540 -14.38 21.28 2.63
CA ILE A 540 -13.41 20.30 3.13
C ILE A 540 -13.13 19.23 2.06
N ALA A 541 -14.17 18.71 1.42
CA ALA A 541 -14.02 17.70 0.37
C ALA A 541 -13.27 18.25 -0.85
N ASN A 542 -13.57 19.48 -1.27
CA ASN A 542 -12.86 20.13 -2.37
C ASN A 542 -11.40 20.42 -2.00
N GLY A 543 -11.14 20.84 -0.76
CA GLY A 543 -9.79 21.04 -0.25
C GLY A 543 -8.96 19.75 -0.29
N VAL A 544 -9.54 18.59 0.06
CA VAL A 544 -8.85 17.28 -0.08
C VAL A 544 -8.48 17.04 -1.54
N LYS A 545 -9.40 17.25 -2.50
CA LYS A 545 -9.10 17.09 -3.94
C LYS A 545 -7.96 18.00 -4.41
N VAL A 546 -7.92 19.25 -3.91
CA VAL A 546 -6.81 20.16 -4.21
C VAL A 546 -5.49 19.62 -3.70
N LEU A 547 -5.45 19.12 -2.46
CA LEU A 547 -4.24 18.55 -1.85
C LEU A 547 -3.79 17.25 -2.56
N GLU A 548 -4.73 16.41 -2.97
CA GLU A 548 -4.43 15.18 -3.73
C GLU A 548 -3.79 15.50 -5.10
N ALA A 549 -4.23 16.58 -5.74
CA ALA A 549 -3.73 17.01 -7.05
C ALA A 549 -2.47 17.88 -6.98
N PHE A 550 -2.13 18.46 -5.80
CA PHE A 550 -1.00 19.37 -5.61
C PHE A 550 0.33 18.63 -5.61
#